data_973d9752c33cd7ba67680e1eb91f3bf1
#
_entry.id   973d9752c33cd7ba67680e1eb91f3bf1
#
_cell.length_a   1.000
_cell.length_b   1.000
_cell.length_c   1.000
_cell.angle_alpha   90.00
_cell.angle_beta   90.00
_cell.angle_gamma   90.00
#
_symmetry.space_group_name_H-M   'P 1'
#
loop_
_entity.id
_entity.type
_entity.pdbx_description
1 polymer ?
#
loop_
_entity_poly.entity_id
_entity_poly.type
_entity_poly.pdbx_seq_one_letter_code
_entity_poly.pdbx_strand_id
1 'polypeptide(L)'
;MSIDRISFKPPPHPDYPDYEHKGFIHWDADTSKLPLNFGVQGVLYLTDTAENQGGFQCIPSIHNQLTNFGINHPSDYQYVRPDLKQFTPQSIPGNVGDLLIWHRVLARGSGHNTSDSPRLAQYISMRPATLTDEEYRQQRIRLWKSREAPSSRAFPGDPRGWEKERPSASVDLAGSEISRVGLLGIEVR
;
A
#
# COMPACT_ATOMS: atom_id res chain seq x y z
N MET A 1 8.28 -3.53 8.27
CA MET A 1 7.31 -3.81 7.20
C MET A 1 5.92 -3.82 7.80
N SER A 2 4.96 -3.30 7.10
CA SER A 2 3.53 -3.38 7.43
C SER A 2 2.82 -3.98 6.23
N ILE A 3 1.99 -5.00 6.47
CA ILE A 3 1.17 -5.63 5.46
C ILE A 3 -0.24 -5.10 5.65
N ASP A 4 -0.81 -4.57 4.59
CA ASP A 4 -2.17 -4.05 4.57
C ASP A 4 -3.15 -5.15 4.13
N ARG A 5 -4.40 -4.80 3.92
CA ARG A 5 -5.42 -5.72 3.44
C ARG A 5 -5.16 -6.17 2.01
N ILE A 6 -5.68 -7.32 1.66
CA ILE A 6 -5.78 -7.73 0.26
C ILE A 6 -6.73 -6.75 -0.43
N SER A 7 -6.25 -6.20 -1.52
CA SER A 7 -7.05 -5.34 -2.41
C SER A 7 -7.66 -6.21 -3.50
N PHE A 8 -8.97 -6.29 -3.49
CA PHE A 8 -9.75 -6.98 -4.50
C PHE A 8 -10.43 -5.96 -5.43
N LYS A 9 -10.29 -6.16 -6.72
CA LYS A 9 -11.02 -5.40 -7.74
C LYS A 9 -11.76 -6.37 -8.66
N PRO A 10 -13.08 -6.49 -8.49
CA PRO A 10 -13.88 -7.32 -9.39
C PRO A 10 -13.91 -6.72 -10.80
N PRO A 11 -14.26 -7.51 -11.81
CA PRO A 11 -14.65 -6.99 -13.10
C PRO A 11 -15.94 -6.15 -12.97
N PRO A 12 -16.24 -5.27 -13.94
CA PRO A 12 -17.51 -4.56 -13.99
C PRO A 12 -18.68 -5.56 -14.03
N HIS A 13 -19.75 -5.26 -13.29
CA HIS A 13 -20.94 -6.07 -13.31
C HIS A 13 -22.19 -5.19 -13.53
N PRO A 14 -23.02 -5.46 -14.51
CA PRO A 14 -24.14 -4.59 -14.87
C PRO A 14 -25.17 -4.42 -13.74
N ASP A 15 -25.40 -5.47 -12.95
CA ASP A 15 -26.36 -5.44 -11.83
C ASP A 15 -25.78 -4.81 -10.54
N TYR A 16 -24.46 -4.56 -10.51
CA TYR A 16 -23.77 -4.03 -9.33
C TYR A 16 -22.80 -2.89 -9.70
N PRO A 17 -23.27 -1.81 -10.34
CA PRO A 17 -22.40 -0.72 -10.78
C PRO A 17 -21.72 0.02 -9.62
N ASP A 18 -22.29 -0.01 -8.44
CA ASP A 18 -21.75 0.63 -7.23
C ASP A 18 -20.45 -0.02 -6.73
N TYR A 19 -20.18 -1.26 -7.12
CA TYR A 19 -18.92 -1.93 -6.80
C TYR A 19 -17.80 -1.60 -7.78
N GLU A 20 -18.09 -0.86 -8.83
CA GLU A 20 -17.10 -0.40 -9.79
C GLU A 20 -16.20 0.66 -9.17
N HIS A 21 -14.91 0.34 -9.05
CA HIS A 21 -13.93 1.27 -8.54
C HIS A 21 -13.06 1.81 -9.68
N LYS A 22 -13.33 3.02 -10.11
CA LYS A 22 -12.63 3.66 -11.26
C LYS A 22 -11.15 3.97 -11.02
N GLY A 23 -10.68 3.79 -9.78
CA GLY A 23 -9.32 4.13 -9.43
C GLY A 23 -9.12 5.65 -9.27
N PHE A 24 -8.04 6.04 -8.64
CA PHE A 24 -7.60 7.44 -8.55
C PHE A 24 -6.12 7.49 -8.18
N ILE A 25 -5.46 8.58 -8.56
CA ILE A 25 -4.06 8.85 -8.19
C ILE A 25 -4.04 9.74 -6.95
N HIS A 26 -3.14 9.42 -6.02
CA HIS A 26 -2.95 10.13 -4.77
C HIS A 26 -1.54 9.97 -4.23
N TRP A 27 -1.25 10.70 -3.17
CA TRP A 27 -0.12 10.45 -2.27
C TRP A 27 -0.63 10.00 -0.91
N ASP A 28 0.10 9.10 -0.26
CA ASP A 28 -0.15 8.72 1.14
C ASP A 28 0.58 9.65 2.13
N ALA A 29 1.32 10.58 1.62
CA ALA A 29 2.11 11.52 2.40
C ALA A 29 1.83 12.95 1.96
N ASP A 30 1.80 13.86 2.91
CA ASP A 30 1.63 15.28 2.65
C ASP A 30 2.89 15.83 1.95
N THR A 31 2.82 15.94 0.64
CA THR A 31 3.93 16.39 -0.20
C THR A 31 4.21 17.90 -0.09
N SER A 32 3.37 18.66 0.59
CA SER A 32 3.65 20.06 0.92
C SER A 32 4.68 20.21 2.05
N LYS A 33 4.98 19.12 2.77
CA LYS A 33 5.89 19.09 3.93
C LYS A 33 7.21 18.38 3.61
N LEU A 34 7.77 18.62 2.46
CA LEU A 34 9.07 18.05 2.09
C LEU A 34 10.24 18.71 2.85
N PRO A 35 11.33 17.99 3.17
CA PRO A 35 11.56 16.58 2.88
C PRO A 35 10.83 15.62 3.83
N LEU A 36 10.37 14.51 3.32
CA LEU A 36 9.76 13.46 4.13
C LEU A 36 10.80 12.39 4.51
N ASN A 37 10.60 11.78 5.67
CA ASN A 37 11.41 10.62 6.05
C ASN A 37 11.33 9.52 4.99
N PHE A 38 12.46 8.88 4.72
CA PHE A 38 12.54 7.79 3.77
C PHE A 38 11.53 6.69 4.08
N GLY A 39 10.89 6.18 3.05
CA GLY A 39 9.97 5.07 3.12
C GLY A 39 9.60 4.60 1.73
N VAL A 40 9.39 3.31 1.60
CA VAL A 40 8.93 2.69 0.36
C VAL A 40 7.61 1.98 0.60
N GLN A 41 6.85 1.88 -0.46
CA GLN A 41 5.63 1.09 -0.51
C GLN A 41 5.76 0.07 -1.61
N GLY A 42 4.98 -0.99 -1.53
CA GLY A 42 4.97 -2.02 -2.55
C GLY A 42 3.58 -2.60 -2.74
N VAL A 43 3.41 -3.26 -3.86
CA VAL A 43 2.26 -4.11 -4.16
C VAL A 43 2.74 -5.43 -4.71
N LEU A 44 2.31 -6.50 -4.06
CA LEU A 44 2.51 -7.88 -4.52
C LEU A 44 1.27 -8.28 -5.31
N TYR A 45 1.42 -8.64 -6.57
CA TYR A 45 0.34 -9.21 -7.35
C TYR A 45 0.06 -10.64 -6.94
N LEU A 46 -1.19 -10.93 -6.60
CA LEU A 46 -1.67 -12.26 -6.23
C LEU A 46 -2.42 -12.96 -7.37
N THR A 47 -2.62 -12.24 -8.48
CA THR A 47 -3.11 -12.72 -9.77
C THR A 47 -2.28 -12.08 -10.87
N ASP A 48 -2.19 -12.72 -12.03
CA ASP A 48 -1.75 -12.02 -13.23
C ASP A 48 -2.64 -10.81 -13.44
N THR A 49 -2.04 -9.69 -13.77
CA THR A 49 -2.72 -8.41 -13.82
C THR A 49 -2.36 -7.70 -15.13
N ALA A 50 -3.30 -7.68 -16.04
CA ALA A 50 -3.18 -6.99 -17.31
C ALA A 50 -3.28 -5.47 -17.13
N GLU A 51 -2.91 -4.71 -18.16
CA GLU A 51 -2.92 -3.25 -18.15
C GLU A 51 -4.29 -2.65 -17.82
N ASN A 52 -5.37 -3.28 -18.30
CA ASN A 52 -6.76 -2.84 -18.12
C ASN A 52 -7.46 -3.52 -16.92
N GLN A 53 -6.73 -4.30 -16.11
CA GLN A 53 -7.31 -5.11 -15.02
C GLN A 53 -7.27 -4.41 -13.65
N GLY A 54 -7.16 -3.09 -13.63
CA GLY A 54 -7.20 -2.32 -12.39
C GLY A 54 -5.95 -2.46 -11.52
N GLY A 55 -4.80 -2.78 -12.14
CA GLY A 55 -3.51 -2.91 -11.50
C GLY A 55 -2.95 -1.58 -10.97
N PHE A 56 -1.69 -1.64 -10.54
CA PHE A 56 -0.97 -0.45 -10.11
C PHE A 56 -0.80 0.52 -11.28
N GLN A 57 -0.98 1.81 -10.98
CA GLN A 57 -0.67 2.89 -11.91
C GLN A 57 0.04 4.03 -11.18
N CYS A 58 0.86 4.78 -11.90
CA CYS A 58 1.60 5.91 -11.33
C CYS A 58 1.84 7.00 -12.38
N ILE A 59 2.31 8.14 -11.92
CA ILE A 59 2.75 9.26 -12.77
C ILE A 59 4.22 9.56 -12.48
N PRO A 60 5.16 8.89 -13.18
CA PRO A 60 6.59 9.06 -12.91
C PRO A 60 7.09 10.49 -13.16
N SER A 61 6.52 11.19 -14.14
CA SER A 61 6.92 12.55 -14.50
C SER A 61 6.78 13.55 -13.35
N ILE A 62 5.80 13.38 -12.47
CA ILE A 62 5.61 14.25 -11.31
C ILE A 62 6.71 14.00 -10.25
N HIS A 63 7.20 12.79 -10.14
CA HIS A 63 8.19 12.44 -9.11
C HIS A 63 9.43 13.34 -9.17
N ASN A 64 9.92 13.60 -10.38
CA ASN A 64 11.08 14.46 -10.61
C ASN A 64 10.78 15.95 -10.47
N GLN A 65 9.52 16.33 -10.45
CA GLN A 65 9.05 17.72 -10.34
C GLN A 65 8.37 18.00 -9.00
N LEU A 66 8.44 17.05 -8.08
CA LEU A 66 7.66 17.08 -6.85
C LEU A 66 7.89 18.35 -6.02
N THR A 67 9.13 18.84 -5.97
CA THR A 67 9.46 20.08 -5.26
C THR A 67 8.65 21.26 -5.81
N ASN A 68 8.60 21.42 -7.13
CA ASN A 68 7.87 22.52 -7.75
C ASN A 68 6.35 22.30 -7.66
N PHE A 69 5.91 21.05 -7.80
CA PHE A 69 4.50 20.70 -7.77
C PHE A 69 3.93 20.71 -6.34
N GLY A 70 4.66 20.17 -5.35
CA GLY A 70 4.19 20.04 -3.98
C GLY A 70 4.32 21.34 -3.17
N ILE A 71 5.44 22.07 -3.32
CA ILE A 71 5.71 23.28 -2.54
C ILE A 71 4.94 24.49 -3.05
N ASN A 72 4.72 24.60 -4.35
CA ASN A 72 3.99 25.72 -4.97
C ASN A 72 2.48 25.49 -5.05
N HIS A 73 1.99 24.49 -4.38
CA HIS A 73 0.57 24.17 -4.39
C HIS A 73 -0.25 25.21 -3.60
N PRO A 74 -1.50 25.50 -4.01
CA PRO A 74 -2.41 26.36 -3.23
C PRO A 74 -2.62 25.87 -1.80
N SER A 75 -3.03 26.78 -0.91
CA SER A 75 -3.27 26.47 0.51
C SER A 75 -4.35 25.41 0.76
N ASP A 76 -5.22 25.17 -0.21
CA ASP A 76 -6.29 24.15 -0.21
C ASP A 76 -5.87 22.81 -0.82
N TYR A 77 -4.58 22.63 -1.11
CA TYR A 77 -4.06 21.41 -1.69
C TYR A 77 -4.41 20.15 -0.91
N GLN A 78 -4.95 19.20 -1.63
CA GLN A 78 -5.35 17.89 -1.10
C GLN A 78 -4.46 16.79 -1.65
N TYR A 79 -3.42 16.38 -0.91
CA TYR A 79 -2.52 15.31 -1.37
C TYR A 79 -3.23 13.95 -1.55
N VAL A 80 -4.35 13.75 -0.86
CA VAL A 80 -5.16 12.53 -1.01
C VAL A 80 -5.99 12.54 -2.29
N ARG A 81 -6.35 13.72 -2.78
CA ARG A 81 -7.13 13.90 -4.02
C ARG A 81 -6.61 15.10 -4.83
N PRO A 82 -5.38 15.04 -5.31
CA PRO A 82 -4.81 16.14 -6.08
C PRO A 82 -5.48 16.25 -7.46
N ASP A 83 -5.54 17.47 -7.99
CA ASP A 83 -5.93 17.66 -9.40
C ASP A 83 -4.73 17.36 -10.30
N LEU A 84 -4.78 16.21 -10.94
CA LEU A 84 -3.72 15.67 -11.79
C LEU A 84 -4.19 15.46 -13.24
N LYS A 85 -5.26 16.16 -13.67
CA LYS A 85 -5.87 15.97 -15.00
C LYS A 85 -4.92 16.22 -16.16
N GLN A 86 -3.90 17.07 -15.96
CA GLN A 86 -2.88 17.36 -16.98
C GLN A 86 -1.86 16.22 -17.17
N PHE A 87 -1.89 15.21 -16.33
CA PHE A 87 -0.95 14.10 -16.38
C PHE A 87 -1.66 12.80 -16.78
N THR A 88 -0.97 11.97 -17.53
CA THR A 88 -1.46 10.65 -17.90
C THR A 88 -0.86 9.59 -17.00
N PRO A 89 -1.65 8.88 -16.19
CA PRO A 89 -1.16 7.74 -15.42
C PRO A 89 -0.68 6.62 -16.34
N GLN A 90 0.40 5.96 -15.93
CA GLN A 90 0.93 4.77 -16.59
C GLN A 90 0.50 3.54 -15.79
N SER A 91 -0.15 2.59 -16.44
CA SER A 91 -0.48 1.29 -15.86
C SER A 91 0.76 0.39 -15.88
N ILE A 92 0.95 -0.37 -14.82
CA ILE A 92 2.08 -1.30 -14.68
C ILE A 92 1.50 -2.71 -14.54
N PRO A 93 1.38 -3.46 -15.64
CA PRO A 93 0.97 -4.86 -15.58
C PRO A 93 2.03 -5.71 -14.89
N GLY A 94 1.66 -6.91 -14.49
CA GLY A 94 2.59 -7.87 -13.88
C GLY A 94 1.97 -9.25 -13.72
N ASN A 95 2.81 -10.22 -13.42
CA ASN A 95 2.40 -11.60 -13.19
C ASN A 95 2.16 -11.85 -11.70
N VAL A 96 1.45 -12.92 -11.39
CA VAL A 96 1.34 -13.40 -10.01
C VAL A 96 2.74 -13.62 -9.41
N GLY A 97 2.96 -13.06 -8.22
CA GLY A 97 4.24 -13.09 -7.52
C GLY A 97 5.15 -11.88 -7.78
N ASP A 98 4.84 -11.03 -8.76
CA ASP A 98 5.59 -9.81 -8.98
C ASP A 98 5.38 -8.81 -7.83
N LEU A 99 6.47 -8.28 -7.30
CA LEU A 99 6.48 -7.24 -6.27
C LEU A 99 6.97 -5.92 -6.87
N LEU A 100 6.06 -4.98 -7.04
CA LEU A 100 6.39 -3.61 -7.39
C LEU A 100 6.73 -2.81 -6.12
N ILE A 101 7.83 -2.07 -6.15
CA ILE A 101 8.27 -1.22 -5.03
C ILE A 101 8.46 0.20 -5.54
N TRP A 102 7.98 1.19 -4.77
CA TRP A 102 8.14 2.61 -5.10
C TRP A 102 8.44 3.45 -3.87
N HIS A 103 9.07 4.60 -4.09
CA HIS A 103 9.25 5.60 -3.05
C HIS A 103 7.90 6.23 -2.67
N ARG A 104 7.65 6.43 -1.38
CA ARG A 104 6.35 6.88 -0.84
C ARG A 104 5.82 8.21 -1.42
N VAL A 105 6.67 9.00 -2.06
CA VAL A 105 6.28 10.25 -2.73
C VAL A 105 5.97 10.09 -4.21
N LEU A 106 5.91 8.88 -4.74
CA LEU A 106 5.41 8.64 -6.09
C LEU A 106 3.90 8.86 -6.12
N ALA A 107 3.40 9.70 -7.02
CA ALA A 107 1.98 9.83 -7.29
C ALA A 107 1.47 8.52 -7.91
N ARG A 108 0.60 7.81 -7.21
CA ARG A 108 0.22 6.45 -7.56
C ARG A 108 -1.21 6.12 -7.14
N GLY A 109 -1.71 5.03 -7.67
CA GLY A 109 -3.02 4.50 -7.33
C GLY A 109 -3.25 3.13 -7.96
N SER A 110 -4.47 2.71 -7.98
CA SER A 110 -4.89 1.55 -8.75
C SER A 110 -5.77 2.00 -9.91
N GLY A 111 -5.63 1.35 -11.05
CA GLY A 111 -6.43 1.63 -12.24
C GLY A 111 -7.88 1.18 -12.12
N HIS A 112 -8.66 1.47 -13.14
CA HIS A 112 -9.99 0.92 -13.33
C HIS A 112 -9.86 -0.50 -13.91
N ASN A 113 -10.61 -1.44 -13.36
CA ASN A 113 -10.72 -2.77 -13.96
C ASN A 113 -11.82 -2.72 -15.03
N THR A 114 -11.41 -2.84 -16.28
CA THR A 114 -12.32 -2.92 -17.43
C THR A 114 -12.24 -4.28 -18.13
N SER A 115 -11.51 -5.23 -17.50
CA SER A 115 -11.42 -6.60 -17.98
C SER A 115 -12.58 -7.46 -17.43
N ASP A 116 -12.65 -8.69 -17.85
CA ASP A 116 -13.58 -9.71 -17.36
C ASP A 116 -13.05 -10.53 -16.18
N SER A 117 -11.85 -10.20 -15.71
CA SER A 117 -11.15 -10.97 -14.66
C SER A 117 -10.89 -10.11 -13.42
N PRO A 118 -10.98 -10.68 -12.21
CA PRO A 118 -10.69 -9.95 -10.99
C PRO A 118 -9.18 -9.73 -10.82
N ARG A 119 -8.82 -8.64 -10.14
CA ARG A 119 -7.46 -8.38 -9.69
C ARG A 119 -7.35 -8.52 -8.17
N LEU A 120 -6.38 -9.30 -7.73
CA LEU A 120 -6.00 -9.47 -6.33
C LEU A 120 -4.57 -8.98 -6.12
N ALA A 121 -4.37 -8.16 -5.10
CA ALA A 121 -3.04 -7.67 -4.75
C ALA A 121 -2.91 -7.39 -3.25
N GLN A 122 -1.69 -7.51 -2.73
CA GLN A 122 -1.35 -7.22 -1.35
C GLN A 122 -0.49 -5.96 -1.28
N TYR A 123 -0.97 -4.92 -0.60
CA TYR A 123 -0.15 -3.72 -0.36
C TYR A 123 0.78 -3.88 0.84
N ILE A 124 1.97 -3.31 0.72
CA ILE A 124 3.04 -3.41 1.70
C ILE A 124 3.65 -2.02 1.90
N SER A 125 3.92 -1.66 3.15
CA SER A 125 4.65 -0.43 3.48
C SER A 125 5.92 -0.78 4.26
N MET A 126 7.04 -0.18 3.88
CA MET A 126 8.33 -0.41 4.48
C MET A 126 9.00 0.92 4.83
N ARG A 127 9.70 0.93 5.94
CA ARG A 127 10.55 2.04 6.39
C ARG A 127 11.79 1.46 7.07
N PRO A 128 12.88 2.22 7.17
CA PRO A 128 14.05 1.80 7.92
C PRO A 128 13.67 1.36 9.33
N ALA A 129 14.24 0.27 9.79
CA ALA A 129 14.04 -0.20 11.16
C ALA A 129 14.83 0.70 12.12
N THR A 130 14.19 1.10 13.21
CA THR A 130 14.88 1.75 14.32
C THR A 130 15.35 0.67 15.28
N LEU A 131 16.58 0.21 15.10
CA LEU A 131 17.13 -0.93 15.83
C LEU A 131 17.24 -0.68 17.36
N THR A 132 17.31 0.58 17.76
CA THR A 132 17.40 1.01 19.16
C THR A 132 16.06 1.18 19.86
N ASP A 133 14.95 1.11 19.12
CA ASP A 133 13.61 1.27 19.68
C ASP A 133 13.01 -0.11 20.03
N GLU A 134 13.50 -0.67 21.11
CA GLU A 134 13.06 -1.98 21.60
C GLU A 134 11.59 -1.95 22.08
N GLU A 135 11.12 -0.84 22.63
CA GLU A 135 9.72 -0.70 23.03
C GLU A 135 8.76 -0.81 21.85
N TYR A 136 9.04 -0.10 20.77
CA TYR A 136 8.26 -0.18 19.53
C TYR A 136 8.33 -1.58 18.92
N ARG A 137 9.50 -2.22 18.96
CA ARG A 137 9.68 -3.60 18.50
C ARG A 137 8.79 -4.55 19.27
N GLN A 138 8.82 -4.50 20.60
CA GLN A 138 8.00 -5.35 21.46
C GLN A 138 6.50 -5.08 21.29
N GLN A 139 6.12 -3.82 21.12
CA GLN A 139 4.74 -3.48 20.80
C GLN A 139 4.27 -4.16 19.51
N ARG A 140 5.08 -4.13 18.45
CA ARG A 140 4.75 -4.78 17.19
C ARG A 140 4.62 -6.29 17.33
N ILE A 141 5.52 -6.92 18.09
CA ILE A 141 5.46 -8.35 18.38
C ILE A 141 4.18 -8.70 19.13
N ARG A 142 3.79 -7.91 20.14
CA ARG A 142 2.53 -8.12 20.87
C ARG A 142 1.34 -8.00 19.94
N LEU A 143 1.24 -6.93 19.15
CA LEU A 143 0.13 -6.71 18.20
C LEU A 143 0.01 -7.84 17.18
N TRP A 144 1.15 -8.34 16.70
CA TRP A 144 1.15 -9.49 15.79
C TRP A 144 0.64 -10.76 16.49
N LYS A 145 1.13 -11.07 17.67
CA LYS A 145 0.70 -12.26 18.44
C LYS A 145 -0.77 -12.19 18.81
N SER A 146 -1.27 -11.03 19.20
CA SER A 146 -2.67 -10.80 19.55
C SER A 146 -3.58 -10.61 18.33
N ARG A 147 -3.01 -10.54 17.12
CA ARG A 147 -3.73 -10.23 15.88
C ARG A 147 -4.52 -8.91 15.95
N GLU A 148 -3.90 -7.93 16.54
CA GLU A 148 -4.45 -6.59 16.68
C GLU A 148 -3.73 -5.61 15.77
N ALA A 149 -4.48 -4.73 15.11
CA ALA A 149 -3.86 -3.60 14.46
C ALA A 149 -3.57 -2.48 15.46
N PRO A 150 -2.57 -1.64 15.19
CA PRO A 150 -2.36 -0.43 15.98
C PRO A 150 -3.62 0.43 15.99
N SER A 151 -4.01 0.94 17.16
CA SER A 151 -5.22 1.77 17.32
C SER A 151 -5.24 3.00 16.40
N SER A 152 -4.06 3.56 16.11
CA SER A 152 -3.89 4.70 15.22
C SER A 152 -4.09 4.40 13.73
N ARG A 153 -4.22 3.12 13.34
CA ARG A 153 -4.38 2.68 11.95
C ARG A 153 -5.57 1.76 11.74
N ALA A 154 -6.46 1.73 12.71
CA ALA A 154 -7.71 1.03 12.59
C ALA A 154 -8.61 1.73 11.57
N PHE A 155 -9.05 0.99 10.57
CA PHE A 155 -10.13 1.50 9.72
C PHE A 155 -11.47 1.27 10.43
N PRO A 156 -12.40 2.25 10.38
CA PRO A 156 -13.73 2.05 10.89
C PRO A 156 -14.39 0.81 10.25
N GLY A 157 -15.01 -0.03 11.06
CA GLY A 157 -15.67 -1.25 10.58
C GLY A 157 -14.75 -2.44 10.30
N ASP A 158 -13.47 -2.37 10.67
CA ASP A 158 -12.56 -3.51 10.59
C ASP A 158 -13.05 -4.66 11.49
N PRO A 159 -13.35 -5.85 10.94
CA PRO A 159 -13.92 -6.96 11.69
C PRO A 159 -12.86 -7.72 12.50
N ARG A 160 -12.25 -7.08 13.47
CA ARG A 160 -11.09 -7.61 14.20
C ARG A 160 -11.42 -8.72 15.19
N GLY A 161 -12.67 -8.81 15.61
CA GLY A 161 -13.10 -9.85 16.54
C GLY A 161 -12.93 -11.25 15.95
N TRP A 162 -13.35 -11.44 14.72
CA TRP A 162 -13.33 -12.75 14.07
C TRP A 162 -11.90 -13.25 13.72
N GLU A 163 -10.92 -12.37 13.57
CA GLU A 163 -9.53 -12.76 13.33
C GLU A 163 -8.94 -13.49 14.54
N LYS A 164 -9.38 -13.14 15.75
CA LYS A 164 -8.98 -13.79 17.00
C LYS A 164 -9.56 -15.19 17.14
N GLU A 165 -10.72 -15.44 16.54
CA GLU A 165 -11.43 -16.72 16.61
C GLU A 165 -10.88 -17.76 15.65
N ARG A 166 -10.11 -17.35 14.63
CA ARG A 166 -9.48 -18.30 13.72
C ARG A 166 -8.35 -19.04 14.43
N PRO A 167 -8.31 -20.40 14.35
CA PRO A 167 -7.14 -21.12 14.78
C PRO A 167 -5.93 -20.54 14.07
N SER A 168 -4.90 -20.18 14.82
CA SER A 168 -3.62 -19.90 14.18
C SER A 168 -3.22 -21.17 13.46
N ALA A 169 -3.10 -21.14 12.13
CA ALA A 169 -2.25 -22.09 11.49
C ALA A 169 -0.97 -22.10 12.33
N SER A 170 -0.60 -23.24 12.82
CA SER A 170 0.43 -23.49 13.81
C SER A 170 1.85 -23.11 13.33
N VAL A 171 1.97 -21.98 12.67
CA VAL A 171 3.24 -21.51 12.21
C VAL A 171 3.70 -20.48 13.24
N ASP A 172 4.55 -20.93 14.14
CA ASP A 172 5.33 -20.06 15.00
C ASP A 172 6.39 -19.27 14.18
N LEU A 173 5.96 -18.75 13.03
CA LEU A 173 6.73 -17.79 12.26
C LEU A 173 6.95 -16.51 13.07
N ALA A 174 6.11 -16.24 14.05
CA ALA A 174 6.14 -15.03 14.82
C ALA A 174 7.28 -15.00 15.86
N GLY A 175 7.70 -16.16 16.36
CA GLY A 175 8.70 -16.19 17.43
C GLY A 175 10.13 -15.93 16.98
N SER A 176 10.52 -16.47 15.83
CA SER A 176 11.92 -16.41 15.36
C SER A 176 12.12 -15.70 14.04
N GLU A 177 11.23 -15.82 13.09
CA GLU A 177 11.46 -15.29 11.74
C GLU A 177 10.87 -13.90 11.51
N ILE A 178 9.77 -13.54 12.13
CA ILE A 178 9.28 -12.14 12.03
C ILE A 178 10.12 -11.20 12.87
N SER A 179 10.69 -11.63 13.98
CA SER A 179 11.74 -10.87 14.64
C SER A 179 13.00 -10.76 13.79
N ARG A 180 13.29 -11.74 12.95
CA ARG A 180 14.36 -11.67 11.96
C ARG A 180 13.95 -10.93 10.69
N VAL A 181 12.84 -11.24 10.06
CA VAL A 181 12.40 -10.63 8.79
C VAL A 181 11.80 -9.23 8.98
N GLY A 182 11.19 -8.94 10.11
CA GLY A 182 10.73 -7.58 10.43
C GLY A 182 11.86 -6.65 10.87
N LEU A 183 13.03 -7.19 11.21
CA LEU A 183 14.24 -6.47 11.62
C LEU A 183 15.39 -6.58 10.61
N LEU A 184 15.44 -7.64 9.85
CA LEU A 184 16.30 -7.74 8.68
C LEU A 184 15.60 -6.98 7.55
N GLY A 185 15.53 -5.64 7.73
CA GLY A 185 15.73 -4.84 6.56
C GLY A 185 16.98 -5.40 5.92
N ILE A 186 16.82 -5.99 4.74
CA ILE A 186 17.82 -6.28 3.75
C ILE A 186 19.21 -5.82 4.19
N GLU A 187 20.09 -6.74 4.55
CA GLU A 187 21.52 -6.46 4.51
C GLU A 187 21.82 -6.05 3.06
N VAL A 188 21.89 -4.76 2.83
CA VAL A 188 22.46 -4.22 1.60
C VAL A 188 23.96 -4.52 1.68
N ARG A 189 24.37 -5.56 0.99
CA ARG A 189 25.78 -5.74 0.64
C ARG A 189 26.17 -4.75 -0.44
#